data_5d5efc5613ea7dd806cce5b3777480cf
#
_entry.id   5d5efc5613ea7dd806cce5b3777480cf
#
_cell.length_a   1.000
_cell.length_b   1.000
_cell.length_c   1.000
_cell.angle_alpha   90.00
_cell.angle_beta   90.00
_cell.angle_gamma   90.00
#
_symmetry.space_group_name_H-M   'P 1'
#
loop_
_entity.id
_entity.type
_entity.pdbx_description
1 polymer ?
#
loop_
_entity_poly.entity_id
_entity_poly.type
_entity_poly.pdbx_seq_one_letter_code
_entity_poly.pdbx_strand_id
1 'polypeptide(L)'
;MVDASSKFQSSLPVSSDFLIQKFQELGIPIEVFEHEAVKTVAESKKVEKLFLSSTNGGGHIKNLYLRDAKKKNILLVASQDTTIDLKIIANLINCKRLSFGSSDRLFDNLGVRPGAVTPFSMITGVKNSVELFMQLKLRKCKLLYAHPLVNDRTVS
;
A
#
# COMPACT_ATOMS: atom_id res chain seq x y z
N MET A 1 -8.77 13.13 16.84
CA MET A 1 -7.49 12.90 16.13
C MET A 1 -7.81 12.28 14.78
N VAL A 2 -7.21 12.80 13.71
CA VAL A 2 -7.39 12.29 12.34
C VAL A 2 -6.50 11.05 12.18
N ASP A 3 -7.09 9.94 11.71
CA ASP A 3 -6.39 8.69 11.47
C ASP A 3 -6.53 8.21 10.02
N ALA A 4 -6.11 6.99 9.71
CA ALA A 4 -6.12 6.45 8.36
C ALA A 4 -7.43 5.73 7.99
N SER A 5 -8.49 5.82 8.81
CA SER A 5 -9.77 5.19 8.54
C SER A 5 -10.61 5.95 7.50
N SER A 6 -11.59 5.25 6.95
CA SER A 6 -12.55 5.82 5.97
C SER A 6 -13.35 7.00 6.52
N LYS A 7 -13.48 7.12 7.84
CA LYS A 7 -14.10 8.26 8.52
C LYS A 7 -13.47 9.60 8.11
N PHE A 8 -12.17 9.60 7.81
CA PHE A 8 -11.42 10.80 7.44
C PHE A 8 -11.02 10.83 5.95
N GLN A 9 -11.61 9.99 5.11
CA GLN A 9 -11.26 9.89 3.70
C GLN A 9 -11.48 11.18 2.90
N SER A 10 -12.44 12.02 3.32
CA SER A 10 -12.70 13.32 2.67
C SER A 10 -11.55 14.32 2.80
N SER A 11 -10.63 14.09 3.73
CA SER A 11 -9.41 14.89 3.93
C SER A 11 -8.23 14.43 3.09
N LEU A 12 -8.36 13.31 2.37
CA LEU A 12 -7.33 12.81 1.44
C LEU A 12 -7.46 13.50 0.08
N PRO A 13 -6.36 13.65 -0.68
CA PRO A 13 -6.40 14.16 -2.06
C PRO A 13 -7.30 13.32 -2.97
N VAL A 14 -7.35 12.00 -2.74
CA VAL A 14 -8.25 11.05 -3.38
C VAL A 14 -8.90 10.20 -2.30
N SER A 15 -10.22 10.20 -2.25
CA SER A 15 -10.95 9.39 -1.27
C SER A 15 -11.00 7.91 -1.65
N SER A 16 -11.19 7.05 -0.66
CA SER A 16 -11.41 5.62 -0.87
C SER A 16 -12.63 5.35 -1.76
N ASP A 17 -13.73 6.06 -1.51
CA ASP A 17 -14.97 5.91 -2.30
C ASP A 17 -14.75 6.29 -3.75
N PHE A 18 -14.03 7.37 -4.02
CA PHE A 18 -13.67 7.77 -5.38
C PHE A 18 -12.83 6.69 -6.10
N LEU A 19 -11.82 6.14 -5.43
CA LEU A 19 -10.98 5.08 -5.99
C LEU A 19 -11.81 3.84 -6.36
N ILE A 20 -12.68 3.38 -5.45
CA ILE A 20 -13.55 2.22 -5.65
C ILE A 20 -14.50 2.46 -6.84
N GLN A 21 -15.10 3.65 -6.91
CA GLN A 21 -15.95 4.04 -8.04
C GLN A 21 -15.16 3.99 -9.35
N LYS A 22 -13.91 4.47 -9.38
CA LYS A 22 -13.07 4.43 -10.58
C LYS A 22 -12.79 3.01 -11.05
N PHE A 23 -12.55 2.06 -10.16
CA PHE A 23 -12.41 0.66 -10.54
C PHE A 23 -13.68 0.12 -11.21
N GLN A 24 -14.85 0.46 -10.68
CA GLN A 24 -16.14 0.08 -11.27
C GLN A 24 -16.34 0.70 -12.65
N GLU A 25 -16.07 2.00 -12.81
CA GLU A 25 -16.17 2.72 -14.09
C GLU A 25 -15.23 2.12 -15.16
N LEU A 26 -14.05 1.67 -14.76
CA LEU A 26 -13.06 1.05 -15.64
C LEU A 26 -13.31 -0.43 -15.90
N GLY A 27 -14.35 -1.02 -15.29
CA GLY A 27 -14.65 -2.45 -15.41
C GLY A 27 -13.60 -3.35 -14.78
N ILE A 28 -12.81 -2.84 -13.83
CA ILE A 28 -11.83 -3.63 -13.08
C ILE A 28 -12.57 -4.39 -11.98
N PRO A 29 -12.57 -5.74 -12.03
CA PRO A 29 -13.26 -6.55 -11.02
C PRO A 29 -12.50 -6.43 -9.69
N ILE A 30 -13.19 -5.96 -8.66
CA ILE A 30 -12.69 -5.92 -7.29
C ILE A 30 -13.76 -6.42 -6.33
N GLU A 31 -13.34 -6.95 -5.20
CA GLU A 31 -14.18 -7.22 -4.05
C GLU A 31 -13.75 -6.32 -2.90
N VAL A 32 -14.71 -5.66 -2.24
CA VAL A 32 -14.45 -4.73 -1.13
C VAL A 32 -14.84 -5.38 0.18
N PHE A 33 -13.91 -5.39 1.13
CA PHE A 33 -14.10 -5.90 2.49
C PHE A 33 -13.98 -4.74 3.47
N GLU A 34 -15.01 -4.52 4.28
CA GLU A 34 -14.97 -3.58 5.39
C GLU A 34 -14.62 -4.33 6.70
N HIS A 35 -13.76 -3.74 7.50
CA HIS A 35 -13.27 -4.32 8.75
C HIS A 35 -12.83 -3.23 9.73
N GLU A 36 -12.49 -3.59 10.94
CA GLU A 36 -11.88 -2.66 11.89
C GLU A 36 -10.54 -2.13 11.36
N ALA A 37 -10.22 -0.88 11.71
CA ALA A 37 -8.99 -0.24 11.28
C ALA A 37 -7.76 -1.03 11.75
N VAL A 38 -6.91 -1.42 10.80
CA VAL A 38 -5.72 -2.23 11.02
C VAL A 38 -4.50 -1.31 11.07
N LYS A 39 -3.80 -1.31 12.20
CA LYS A 39 -2.60 -0.48 12.43
C LYS A 39 -1.31 -1.30 12.50
N THR A 40 -1.42 -2.58 12.80
CA THR A 40 -0.28 -3.49 12.98
C THR A 40 -0.42 -4.77 12.15
N VAL A 41 0.71 -5.43 11.90
CA VAL A 41 0.72 -6.75 11.22
C VAL A 41 -0.07 -7.80 12.01
N ALA A 42 -0.05 -7.73 13.36
CA ALA A 42 -0.81 -8.65 14.20
C ALA A 42 -2.33 -8.47 14.04
N GLU A 43 -2.80 -7.23 13.88
CA GLU A 43 -4.20 -6.93 13.59
C GLU A 43 -4.58 -7.35 12.17
N SER A 44 -3.69 -7.11 11.18
CA SER A 44 -3.87 -7.60 9.80
C SER A 44 -4.13 -9.09 9.74
N LYS A 45 -3.41 -9.89 10.52
CA LYS A 45 -3.59 -11.35 10.54
C LYS A 45 -4.98 -11.80 10.98
N LYS A 46 -5.69 -11.01 11.79
CA LYS A 46 -7.08 -11.31 12.15
C LYS A 46 -8.02 -11.12 10.97
N VAL A 47 -7.79 -10.09 10.17
CA VAL A 47 -8.57 -9.78 8.97
C VAL A 47 -8.25 -10.75 7.83
N GLU A 48 -7.00 -11.19 7.72
CA GLU A 48 -6.54 -12.15 6.69
C GLU A 48 -7.29 -13.48 6.69
N LYS A 49 -7.93 -13.85 7.80
CA LYS A 49 -8.79 -15.04 7.87
C LYS A 49 -10.00 -14.97 6.93
N LEU A 50 -10.38 -13.76 6.51
CA LEU A 50 -11.45 -13.52 5.54
C LEU A 50 -10.98 -13.70 4.09
N PHE A 51 -9.68 -13.79 3.85
CA PHE A 51 -9.05 -13.75 2.54
C PHE A 51 -8.48 -15.10 2.13
N LEU A 52 -8.24 -15.25 0.84
CA LEU A 52 -7.57 -16.41 0.30
C LEU A 52 -6.17 -16.54 0.93
N SER A 53 -5.85 -17.71 1.48
CA SER A 53 -4.53 -17.95 2.07
C SER A 53 -3.41 -17.89 1.03
N SER A 54 -2.20 -17.62 1.46
CA SER A 54 -1.02 -17.58 0.59
C SER A 54 -0.75 -18.95 -0.08
N THR A 55 -1.05 -20.05 0.59
CA THR A 55 -0.95 -21.41 0.03
C THR A 55 -1.94 -21.66 -1.09
N ASN A 56 -3.08 -20.97 -1.10
CA ASN A 56 -4.12 -21.06 -2.12
C ASN A 56 -4.02 -19.97 -3.20
N GLY A 57 -2.99 -19.13 -3.14
CA GLY A 57 -2.72 -18.09 -4.12
C GLY A 57 -3.10 -16.67 -3.69
N GLY A 58 -3.41 -16.45 -2.40
CA GLY A 58 -3.65 -15.12 -1.85
C GLY A 58 -2.33 -14.35 -1.66
N GLY A 59 -2.26 -13.15 -2.18
CA GLY A 59 -1.12 -12.24 -2.02
C GLY A 59 -1.37 -11.21 -0.91
N HIS A 60 -0.81 -11.47 0.26
CA HIS A 60 -0.78 -10.53 1.38
C HIS A 60 0.48 -9.71 1.27
N ILE A 61 0.34 -8.39 1.19
CA ILE A 61 1.43 -7.47 0.89
C ILE A 61 1.77 -6.58 2.08
N LYS A 62 3.01 -6.13 2.08
CA LYS A 62 3.47 -4.99 2.88
C LYS A 62 4.00 -3.90 1.97
N ASN A 63 3.79 -2.67 2.40
CA ASN A 63 4.08 -1.48 1.64
C ASN A 63 5.02 -0.59 2.43
N LEU A 64 6.15 -0.22 1.84
CA LEU A 64 7.15 0.61 2.45
C LEU A 64 7.33 1.90 1.65
N TYR A 65 7.09 3.04 2.29
CA TYR A 65 7.42 4.33 1.73
C TYR A 65 8.85 4.71 2.13
N LEU A 66 9.70 4.80 1.15
CA LEU A 66 11.15 4.97 1.32
C LEU A 66 11.63 6.24 0.60
N ARG A 67 12.82 6.69 1.03
CA ARG A 67 13.51 7.79 0.40
C ARG A 67 15.00 7.49 0.30
N ASP A 68 15.61 7.84 -0.84
CA ASP A 68 17.05 7.69 -1.03
C ASP A 68 17.83 8.96 -0.63
N ALA A 69 19.17 8.90 -0.70
CA ALA A 69 20.06 10.02 -0.38
C ALA A 69 19.88 11.21 -1.34
N LYS A 70 19.35 11.00 -2.53
CA LYS A 70 19.04 12.04 -3.52
C LYS A 70 17.64 12.62 -3.36
N LYS A 71 16.96 12.27 -2.28
CA LYS A 71 15.57 12.68 -1.98
C LYS A 71 14.51 12.10 -2.92
N LYS A 72 14.82 11.03 -3.66
CA LYS A 72 13.89 10.30 -4.49
C LYS A 72 12.91 9.53 -3.62
N ASN A 73 11.62 9.64 -3.92
CA ASN A 73 10.57 8.94 -3.19
C ASN A 73 10.24 7.61 -3.86
N ILE A 74 10.13 6.57 -3.05
CA ILE A 74 9.98 5.19 -3.50
C ILE A 74 8.86 4.52 -2.70
N LEU A 75 7.95 3.86 -3.40
CA LEU A 75 7.00 2.93 -2.82
C LEU A 75 7.43 1.51 -3.17
N LEU A 76 7.81 0.74 -2.17
CA LEU A 76 8.16 -0.67 -2.31
C LEU A 76 7.00 -1.55 -1.83
N VAL A 77 6.53 -2.43 -2.70
CA VAL A 77 5.48 -3.41 -2.41
C VAL A 77 6.08 -4.80 -2.46
N ALA A 78 5.98 -5.53 -1.36
CA ALA A 78 6.51 -6.88 -1.25
C ALA A 78 5.50 -7.81 -0.57
N SER A 79 5.72 -9.11 -0.70
CA SER A 79 4.96 -10.08 0.10
C SER A 79 5.22 -9.85 1.58
N GLN A 80 4.19 -9.96 2.39
CA GLN A 80 4.23 -9.76 3.84
C GLN A 80 5.31 -10.59 4.52
N ASP A 81 5.55 -11.81 4.05
CA ASP A 81 6.52 -12.75 4.63
C ASP A 81 7.96 -12.51 4.17
N THR A 82 8.19 -11.62 3.22
CA THR A 82 9.55 -11.33 2.74
C THR A 82 10.30 -10.48 3.75
N THR A 83 11.47 -10.93 4.16
CA THR A 83 12.40 -10.10 4.95
C THR A 83 12.98 -9.03 4.05
N ILE A 84 12.90 -7.78 4.47
CA ILE A 84 13.41 -6.63 3.73
C ILE A 84 14.71 -6.14 4.39
N ASP A 85 15.78 -6.16 3.60
CA ASP A 85 17.05 -5.50 3.92
C ASP A 85 17.20 -4.27 3.01
N LEU A 86 17.15 -3.07 3.60
CA LEU A 86 17.21 -1.82 2.84
C LEU A 86 18.53 -1.64 2.08
N LYS A 87 19.63 -2.22 2.53
CA LYS A 87 20.92 -2.16 1.82
C LYS A 87 20.88 -3.00 0.55
N ILE A 88 20.32 -4.21 0.65
CA ILE A 88 20.14 -5.11 -0.51
C ILE A 88 19.18 -4.46 -1.51
N ILE A 89 18.04 -3.95 -1.03
CA ILE A 89 17.06 -3.27 -1.89
C ILE A 89 17.69 -2.06 -2.58
N ALA A 90 18.43 -1.23 -1.87
CA ALA A 90 19.09 -0.06 -2.44
C ALA A 90 20.00 -0.44 -3.62
N ASN A 91 20.76 -1.52 -3.49
CA ASN A 91 21.59 -2.03 -4.57
C ASN A 91 20.77 -2.53 -5.76
N LEU A 92 19.70 -3.29 -5.49
CA LEU A 92 18.84 -3.86 -6.55
C LEU A 92 18.15 -2.78 -7.40
N ILE A 93 17.74 -1.68 -6.77
CA ILE A 93 17.05 -0.58 -7.47
C ILE A 93 17.99 0.58 -7.83
N ASN A 94 19.30 0.36 -7.69
CA ASN A 94 20.34 1.34 -8.03
C ASN A 94 20.17 2.68 -7.30
N CYS A 95 19.85 2.63 -6.01
CA CYS A 95 19.74 3.78 -5.12
C CYS A 95 20.87 3.81 -4.09
N LYS A 96 21.15 4.99 -3.58
CA LYS A 96 22.06 5.14 -2.44
C LYS A 96 21.25 5.40 -1.17
N ARG A 97 21.49 4.61 -0.15
CA ARG A 97 21.01 4.81 1.22
C ARG A 97 19.49 5.01 1.29
N LEU A 98 18.74 3.92 1.41
CA LEU A 98 17.30 3.96 1.65
C LEU A 98 16.99 4.16 3.13
N SER A 99 15.99 4.99 3.41
CA SER A 99 15.42 5.18 4.75
C SER A 99 13.89 5.33 4.64
N PHE A 100 13.19 5.11 5.75
CA PHE A 100 11.76 5.34 5.80
C PHE A 100 11.42 6.82 5.66
N GLY A 101 10.38 7.12 4.88
CA GLY A 101 9.82 8.46 4.78
C GLY A 101 9.02 8.83 6.03
N SER A 102 8.96 10.12 6.35
CA SER A 102 8.11 10.63 7.44
C SER A 102 6.62 10.58 7.06
N SER A 103 5.76 10.65 8.08
CA SER A 103 4.30 10.71 7.88
C SER A 103 3.87 11.90 7.03
N ASP A 104 4.49 13.05 7.21
CA ASP A 104 4.20 14.27 6.44
C ASP A 104 4.56 14.08 4.96
N ARG A 105 5.74 13.52 4.69
CA ARG A 105 6.16 13.20 3.32
C ARG A 105 5.29 12.13 2.67
N LEU A 106 4.88 11.13 3.44
CA LEU A 106 3.95 10.10 2.97
C LEU A 106 2.65 10.75 2.49
N PHE A 107 2.08 11.64 3.30
CA PHE A 107 0.85 12.34 2.94
C PHE A 107 1.05 13.25 1.73
N ASP A 108 2.11 14.06 1.72
CA ASP A 108 2.41 15.00 0.63
C ASP A 108 2.64 14.30 -0.71
N ASN A 109 3.31 13.16 -0.73
CA ASN A 109 3.70 12.48 -1.96
C ASN A 109 2.74 11.36 -2.40
N LEU A 110 2.12 10.66 -1.46
CA LEU A 110 1.24 9.52 -1.74
C LEU A 110 -0.23 9.74 -1.34
N GLY A 111 -0.52 10.83 -0.60
CA GLY A 111 -1.90 11.19 -0.23
C GLY A 111 -2.57 10.20 0.72
N VAL A 112 -1.78 9.47 1.51
CA VAL A 112 -2.28 8.51 2.50
C VAL A 112 -1.62 8.73 3.86
N ARG A 113 -2.24 8.20 4.91
CA ARG A 113 -1.71 8.25 6.27
C ARG A 113 -1.02 6.95 6.66
N PRO A 114 -0.15 6.98 7.68
CA PRO A 114 0.43 5.75 8.24
C PRO A 114 -0.64 4.71 8.58
N GLY A 115 -0.38 3.46 8.20
CA GLY A 115 -1.32 2.35 8.30
C GLY A 115 -2.16 2.10 7.04
N ALA A 116 -2.21 3.05 6.10
CA ALA A 116 -2.91 2.89 4.83
C ALA A 116 -2.01 2.99 3.59
N VAL A 117 -0.71 2.79 3.75
CA VAL A 117 0.23 2.75 2.61
C VAL A 117 -0.15 1.59 1.68
N THR A 118 -0.27 1.88 0.41
CA THR A 118 -0.87 0.97 -0.57
C THR A 118 -0.33 1.24 -1.98
N PRO A 119 -0.25 0.24 -2.88
CA PRO A 119 0.07 0.51 -4.27
C PRO A 119 -0.91 1.47 -4.95
N PHE A 120 -2.16 1.52 -4.51
CA PHE A 120 -3.16 2.45 -5.05
C PHE A 120 -2.84 3.93 -4.78
N SER A 121 -2.02 4.23 -3.79
CA SER A 121 -1.55 5.60 -3.52
C SER A 121 -0.73 6.20 -4.66
N MET A 122 -0.33 5.36 -5.64
CA MET A 122 0.30 5.82 -6.88
C MET A 122 -0.63 6.72 -7.72
N ILE A 123 -1.95 6.70 -7.50
CA ILE A 123 -2.87 7.68 -8.11
C ILE A 123 -2.44 9.13 -7.80
N THR A 124 -1.89 9.36 -6.61
CA THR A 124 -1.26 10.62 -6.21
C THR A 124 0.25 10.60 -6.48
N GLY A 125 0.91 9.47 -6.23
CA GLY A 125 2.35 9.32 -6.30
C GLY A 125 2.95 9.60 -7.68
N VAL A 126 2.27 9.24 -8.76
CA VAL A 126 2.72 9.51 -10.13
C VAL A 126 2.93 11.01 -10.36
N LYS A 127 2.03 11.85 -9.87
CA LYS A 127 2.12 13.32 -10.01
C LYS A 127 3.30 13.90 -9.20
N ASN A 128 3.72 13.20 -8.16
CA ASN A 128 4.80 13.61 -7.26
C ASN A 128 6.10 12.84 -7.52
N SER A 129 6.23 12.21 -8.70
CA SER A 129 7.42 11.47 -9.13
C SER A 129 7.85 10.36 -8.17
N VAL A 130 6.90 9.72 -7.49
CA VAL A 130 7.17 8.53 -6.70
C VAL A 130 7.40 7.34 -7.63
N GLU A 131 8.45 6.57 -7.40
CA GLU A 131 8.70 5.33 -8.14
C GLU A 131 8.13 4.13 -7.40
N LEU A 132 7.38 3.31 -8.12
CA LEU A 132 6.82 2.05 -7.61
C LEU A 132 7.73 0.88 -7.95
N PHE A 133 8.13 0.13 -6.93
CA PHE A 133 8.78 -1.17 -7.09
C PHE A 133 7.92 -2.27 -6.46
N MET A 134 7.66 -3.32 -7.22
CA MET A 134 6.89 -4.46 -6.75
C MET A 134 7.72 -5.74 -6.83
N GLN A 135 7.66 -6.53 -5.79
CA GLN A 135 8.33 -7.82 -5.75
C GLN A 135 7.73 -8.76 -6.81
N LEU A 136 8.58 -9.30 -7.67
CA LEU A 136 8.16 -10.09 -8.83
C LEU A 136 7.28 -11.29 -8.49
N LYS A 137 7.53 -11.93 -7.34
CA LYS A 137 6.73 -13.10 -6.92
C LYS A 137 5.24 -12.81 -6.74
N LEU A 138 4.85 -11.54 -6.49
CA LEU A 138 3.44 -11.14 -6.36
C LEU A 138 2.64 -11.37 -7.66
N ARG A 139 3.31 -11.40 -8.82
CA ARG A 139 2.66 -11.72 -10.10
C ARG A 139 2.11 -13.14 -10.20
N LYS A 140 2.58 -14.03 -9.32
CA LYS A 140 2.11 -15.43 -9.27
C LYS A 140 0.87 -15.62 -8.39
N CYS A 141 0.48 -14.59 -7.63
CA CYS A 141 -0.71 -14.64 -6.81
C CYS A 141 -1.97 -14.60 -7.69
N LYS A 142 -3.00 -15.36 -7.30
CA LYS A 142 -4.32 -15.32 -7.95
C LYS A 142 -5.06 -14.03 -7.62
N LEU A 143 -4.95 -13.60 -6.36
CA LEU A 143 -5.52 -12.36 -5.84
C LEU A 143 -4.49 -11.62 -5.01
N LEU A 144 -4.47 -10.30 -5.08
CA LEU A 144 -3.73 -9.43 -4.20
C LEU A 144 -4.71 -8.66 -3.32
N TYR A 145 -4.34 -8.48 -2.06
CA TYR A 145 -5.14 -7.74 -1.09
C TYR A 145 -4.44 -6.46 -0.70
N ALA A 146 -5.11 -5.33 -0.87
CA ALA A 146 -4.56 -4.01 -0.59
C ALA A 146 -5.61 -3.05 0.00
N HIS A 147 -5.15 -2.08 0.79
CA HIS A 147 -6.00 -1.02 1.31
C HIS A 147 -6.38 -0.02 0.21
N PRO A 148 -7.67 0.30 0.02
CA PRO A 148 -8.09 1.33 -0.92
C PRO A 148 -7.96 2.74 -0.29
N LEU A 149 -6.71 3.16 0.00
CA LEU A 149 -6.31 4.46 0.58
C LEU A 149 -6.70 4.67 2.07
N VAL A 150 -7.39 3.73 2.68
CA VAL A 150 -7.80 3.74 4.09
C VAL A 150 -7.54 2.37 4.73
N ASN A 151 -7.37 2.32 6.06
CA ASN A 151 -6.94 1.10 6.75
C ASN A 151 -8.06 0.26 7.37
N ASP A 152 -9.31 0.64 7.19
CA ASP A 152 -10.51 -0.08 7.62
C ASP A 152 -11.27 -0.73 6.45
N ARG A 153 -10.62 -0.77 5.28
CA ARG A 153 -11.08 -1.48 4.08
C ARG A 153 -9.94 -2.21 3.41
N THR A 154 -10.27 -3.31 2.76
CA THR A 154 -9.35 -4.05 1.88
C THR A 154 -10.07 -4.38 0.58
N VAL A 155 -9.37 -4.34 -0.53
CA VAL A 155 -9.85 -4.80 -1.83
C VAL A 155 -8.98 -5.93 -2.37
N SER A 156 -9.60 -6.87 -3.06
CA SER A 156 -8.91 -7.91 -3.82
C SER A 156 -9.07 -7.69 -5.30
#